data_4970fb0b4d1d06acf5fb302548c789b0
#
_entry.id   4970fb0b4d1d06acf5fb302548c789b0
#
_cell.length_a   1.000
_cell.length_b   1.000
_cell.length_c   1.000
_cell.angle_alpha   90.00
_cell.angle_beta   90.00
_cell.angle_gamma   90.00
#
_symmetry.space_group_name_H-M   'P 1'
#
loop_
_entity.id
_entity.type
_entity.pdbx_description
1 polymer ?
#
loop_
_entity_poly.entity_id
_entity_poly.type
_entity_poly.pdbx_seq_one_letter_code
_entity_poly.pdbx_strand_id
1 'polypeptide(L)'
;MIYYFTGTGNSWQAAKALADLTSDVCCPMPQEHSPHFERAARHAVLGLVFPIHAWGPPQVVLQAVQRHAAMWKKEMDKDRTTTHYIYAVMTCGDDTGRTDQLLRRALQAQGLQLHACYAVQMRNTYVCLPGFNTDDAATEARKDAAFSNRMAHIARSIRQHAPAAASEELRGAWAWTKTYVLRPSLNAAS
;
A
#
# COMPACT_ATOMS: atom_id res chain seq x y z
N MET A 1 5.87 -10.12 -6.88
CA MET A 1 5.49 -8.98 -7.75
C MET A 1 4.88 -7.86 -6.93
N ILE A 2 5.32 -6.64 -7.13
CA ILE A 2 4.87 -5.45 -6.40
C ILE A 2 4.15 -4.49 -7.36
N TYR A 3 2.87 -4.24 -7.13
CA TYR A 3 2.10 -3.21 -7.84
C TYR A 3 2.08 -1.94 -7.02
N TYR A 4 2.38 -0.80 -7.65
CA TYR A 4 2.32 0.47 -6.96
C TYR A 4 1.44 1.50 -7.68
N PHE A 5 0.81 2.36 -6.88
CA PHE A 5 0.23 3.62 -7.31
C PHE A 5 0.95 4.75 -6.58
N THR A 6 1.27 5.83 -7.29
CA THR A 6 1.95 7.00 -6.70
C THR A 6 1.40 8.29 -7.31
N GLY A 7 1.21 9.32 -6.48
CA GLY A 7 0.90 10.68 -6.93
C GLY A 7 2.15 11.55 -7.00
N THR A 8 2.97 11.52 -5.93
CA THR A 8 4.11 12.44 -5.74
C THR A 8 5.47 11.76 -5.70
N GLY A 9 5.54 10.45 -5.97
CA GLY A 9 6.79 9.68 -5.98
C GLY A 9 7.05 8.85 -4.73
N ASN A 10 6.49 9.18 -3.57
CA ASN A 10 6.75 8.48 -2.31
C ASN A 10 6.48 6.97 -2.38
N SER A 11 5.33 6.56 -2.90
CA SER A 11 4.99 5.14 -3.01
C SER A 11 5.84 4.41 -4.06
N TRP A 12 6.24 5.08 -5.13
CA TRP A 12 7.20 4.54 -6.09
C TRP A 12 8.55 4.28 -5.42
N GLN A 13 9.07 5.23 -4.63
CA GLN A 13 10.32 5.07 -3.89
C GLN A 13 10.24 3.87 -2.94
N ALA A 14 9.12 3.71 -2.20
CA ALA A 14 8.91 2.58 -1.31
C ALA A 14 8.83 1.25 -2.08
N ALA A 15 8.11 1.21 -3.21
CA ALA A 15 7.98 0.02 -4.04
C ALA A 15 9.33 -0.40 -4.63
N LYS A 16 10.12 0.58 -5.12
CA LYS A 16 11.47 0.33 -5.66
C LYS A 16 12.40 -0.22 -4.59
N ALA A 17 12.44 0.40 -3.41
CA ALA A 17 13.26 -0.07 -2.30
C ALA A 17 12.90 -1.50 -1.87
N LEU A 18 11.61 -1.84 -1.83
CA LEU A 18 11.17 -3.22 -1.54
C LEU A 18 11.58 -4.19 -2.64
N ALA A 19 11.40 -3.82 -3.91
CA ALA A 19 11.78 -4.66 -5.04
C ALA A 19 13.28 -4.99 -4.99
N ASP A 20 14.13 -3.99 -4.75
CA ASP A 20 15.57 -4.17 -4.60
C ASP A 20 15.91 -5.09 -3.40
N LEU A 21 15.26 -4.88 -2.25
CA LEU A 21 15.50 -5.66 -1.04
C LEU A 21 14.95 -7.10 -1.08
N THR A 22 13.90 -7.35 -1.85
CA THR A 22 13.27 -8.68 -1.95
C THR A 22 13.62 -9.43 -3.23
N SER A 23 14.46 -8.84 -4.09
CA SER A 23 14.79 -9.36 -5.43
C SER A 23 13.53 -9.60 -6.28
N ASP A 24 12.56 -8.70 -6.14
CA ASP A 24 11.28 -8.74 -6.84
C ASP A 24 11.21 -7.63 -7.90
N VAL A 25 10.13 -7.60 -8.66
CA VAL A 25 9.88 -6.57 -9.67
C VAL A 25 8.72 -5.70 -9.19
N CYS A 26 8.84 -4.38 -9.35
CA CYS A 26 7.74 -3.46 -9.13
C CYS A 26 7.26 -2.84 -10.46
N CYS A 27 5.94 -2.69 -10.60
CA CYS A 27 5.33 -2.03 -11.74
C CYS A 27 4.16 -1.15 -11.31
N PRO A 28 3.83 -0.10 -12.10
CA PRO A 28 2.65 0.70 -11.85
C PRO A 28 1.39 -0.18 -11.82
N MET A 29 0.44 0.15 -10.94
CA MET A 29 -0.88 -0.48 -11.00
C MET A 29 -1.49 -0.24 -12.37
N PRO A 30 -1.89 -1.30 -13.08
CA PRO A 30 -2.43 -1.15 -14.41
C PRO A 30 -3.76 -0.42 -14.33
N GLN A 31 -3.86 0.66 -15.07
CA GLN A 31 -5.12 1.35 -15.30
C GLN A 31 -5.95 0.62 -16.37
N GLU A 32 -5.28 0.00 -17.34
CA GLU A 32 -5.84 -0.87 -18.39
C GLU A 32 -4.77 -1.88 -18.85
N HIS A 33 -5.12 -2.79 -19.74
CA HIS A 33 -4.27 -3.89 -20.22
C HIS A 33 -2.83 -3.45 -20.55
N SER A 34 -1.89 -3.80 -19.67
CA SER A 34 -0.47 -3.58 -19.89
C SER A 34 0.21 -4.92 -20.19
N PRO A 35 1.03 -5.04 -21.26
CA PRO A 35 1.74 -6.28 -21.58
C PRO A 35 2.77 -6.68 -20.52
N HIS A 36 3.18 -5.77 -19.64
CA HIS A 36 4.03 -6.08 -18.49
C HIS A 36 3.29 -6.84 -17.39
N PHE A 37 1.97 -6.84 -17.41
CA PHE A 37 1.11 -7.48 -16.43
C PHE A 37 1.14 -9.00 -16.52
N GLU A 38 1.19 -9.56 -17.73
CA GLU A 38 1.24 -11.01 -17.94
C GLU A 38 2.57 -11.65 -17.49
N ARG A 39 3.67 -10.90 -17.54
CA ARG A 39 5.00 -11.38 -17.12
C ARG A 39 5.16 -11.43 -15.61
N ALA A 40 4.43 -10.60 -14.92
CA ALA A 40 4.58 -10.31 -13.50
C ALA A 40 3.87 -11.29 -12.57
N ALA A 41 2.95 -12.03 -13.09
CA ALA A 41 2.00 -12.83 -12.32
C ALA A 41 2.53 -14.22 -11.90
N ARG A 42 3.82 -14.50 -12.03
CA ARG A 42 4.40 -15.81 -11.71
C ARG A 42 4.77 -16.02 -10.24
N HIS A 43 4.35 -15.15 -9.34
CA HIS A 43 4.78 -15.19 -7.95
C HIS A 43 3.60 -15.43 -7.00
N ALA A 44 3.78 -16.33 -6.05
CA ALA A 44 2.85 -16.55 -4.94
C ALA A 44 2.74 -15.35 -3.99
N VAL A 45 3.60 -14.34 -4.16
CA VAL A 45 3.66 -13.13 -3.35
C VAL A 45 3.18 -11.93 -4.16
N LEU A 46 2.15 -11.24 -3.66
CA LEU A 46 1.58 -10.02 -4.25
C LEU A 46 1.73 -8.85 -3.28
N GLY A 47 2.44 -7.82 -3.71
CA GLY A 47 2.58 -6.56 -2.99
C GLY A 47 1.73 -5.45 -3.59
N LEU A 48 1.05 -4.67 -2.74
CA LEU A 48 0.30 -3.47 -3.11
C LEU A 48 0.91 -2.27 -2.38
N VAL A 49 1.49 -1.31 -3.11
CA VAL A 49 2.14 -0.13 -2.53
C VAL A 49 1.43 1.13 -3.00
N PHE A 50 0.91 1.94 -2.08
CA PHE A 50 0.11 3.11 -2.44
C PHE A 50 0.09 4.18 -1.34
N PRO A 51 -0.21 5.46 -1.68
CA PRO A 51 -0.36 6.52 -0.69
C PRO A 51 -1.72 6.47 -0.01
N ILE A 52 -1.81 7.02 1.18
CA ILE A 52 -3.09 7.26 1.85
C ILE A 52 -3.74 8.49 1.22
N HIS A 53 -5.00 8.35 0.80
CA HIS A 53 -5.85 9.46 0.38
C HIS A 53 -7.05 9.60 1.33
N ALA A 54 -7.13 10.72 2.04
CA ALA A 54 -8.20 10.97 3.01
C ALA A 54 -8.48 9.76 3.91
N TRP A 55 -7.44 9.22 4.57
CA TRP A 55 -7.49 8.06 5.47
C TRP A 55 -8.10 6.78 4.87
N GLY A 56 -7.81 6.54 3.60
CA GLY A 56 -8.23 5.34 2.91
C GLY A 56 -7.42 5.05 1.66
N PRO A 57 -7.62 3.89 1.01
CA PRO A 57 -6.98 3.58 -0.25
C PRO A 57 -7.48 4.55 -1.34
N PRO A 58 -6.62 5.00 -2.25
CA PRO A 58 -7.05 5.70 -3.46
C PRO A 58 -8.07 4.90 -4.25
N GLN A 59 -9.01 5.58 -4.91
CA GLN A 59 -10.04 4.92 -5.72
C GLN A 59 -9.43 4.03 -6.82
N VAL A 60 -8.34 4.48 -7.43
CA VAL A 60 -7.62 3.69 -8.45
C VAL A 60 -7.11 2.35 -7.91
N VAL A 61 -6.69 2.29 -6.64
CA VAL A 61 -6.27 1.04 -5.98
C VAL A 61 -7.44 0.08 -5.81
N LEU A 62 -8.59 0.59 -5.33
CA LEU A 62 -9.80 -0.21 -5.17
C LEU A 62 -10.32 -0.73 -6.52
N GLN A 63 -10.27 0.09 -7.56
CA GLN A 63 -10.62 -0.31 -8.92
C GLN A 63 -9.65 -1.38 -9.47
N ALA A 64 -8.34 -1.23 -9.21
CA ALA A 64 -7.36 -2.23 -9.61
C ALA A 64 -7.63 -3.59 -8.93
N VAL A 65 -7.95 -3.60 -7.63
CA VAL A 65 -8.38 -4.81 -6.92
C VAL A 65 -9.60 -5.45 -7.60
N GLN A 66 -10.64 -4.67 -7.88
CA GLN A 66 -11.86 -5.20 -8.52
C GLN A 66 -11.58 -5.78 -9.91
N ARG A 67 -10.78 -5.10 -10.72
CA ARG A 67 -10.52 -5.51 -12.12
C ARG A 67 -9.57 -6.68 -12.25
N HIS A 68 -8.59 -6.77 -11.37
CA HIS A 68 -7.46 -7.69 -11.54
C HIS A 68 -7.41 -8.85 -10.55
N ALA A 69 -8.26 -8.87 -9.52
CA ALA A 69 -8.25 -9.91 -8.51
C ALA A 69 -8.41 -11.33 -9.08
N ALA A 70 -9.30 -11.52 -10.05
CA ALA A 70 -9.50 -12.83 -10.67
C ALA A 70 -8.24 -13.34 -11.38
N MET A 71 -7.51 -12.42 -12.04
CA MET A 71 -6.26 -12.75 -12.70
C MET A 71 -5.15 -13.01 -11.67
N TRP A 72 -5.02 -12.17 -10.64
CA TRP A 72 -4.04 -12.43 -9.57
C TRP A 72 -4.27 -13.78 -8.92
N LYS A 73 -5.52 -14.14 -8.62
CA LYS A 73 -5.89 -15.43 -8.08
C LYS A 73 -5.49 -16.57 -9.01
N LYS A 74 -5.85 -16.49 -10.30
CA LYS A 74 -5.49 -17.49 -11.30
C LYS A 74 -3.97 -17.70 -11.41
N GLU A 75 -3.18 -16.62 -11.32
CA GLU A 75 -1.74 -16.71 -11.39
C GLU A 75 -1.12 -17.30 -10.12
N MET A 76 -1.60 -16.89 -8.95
CA MET A 76 -1.18 -17.47 -7.69
C MET A 76 -1.53 -18.97 -7.59
N ASP A 77 -2.69 -19.38 -8.09
CA ASP A 77 -3.15 -20.78 -8.09
C ASP A 77 -2.35 -21.71 -9.04
N LYS A 78 -1.52 -21.15 -9.94
CA LYS A 78 -0.62 -21.97 -10.80
C LYS A 78 0.43 -22.69 -10.01
N ASP A 79 0.91 -22.11 -8.93
CA ASP A 79 1.85 -22.74 -8.00
C ASP A 79 1.12 -23.22 -6.74
N ARG A 80 0.62 -24.44 -6.79
CA ARG A 80 -0.07 -25.09 -5.65
C ARG A 80 0.86 -25.47 -4.50
N THR A 81 2.17 -25.36 -4.69
CA THR A 81 3.18 -25.74 -3.69
C THR A 81 3.51 -24.59 -2.76
N THR A 82 3.23 -23.36 -3.17
CA THR A 82 3.61 -22.16 -2.43
C THR A 82 2.37 -21.51 -1.78
N THR A 83 2.49 -21.17 -0.50
CA THR A 83 1.45 -20.42 0.22
C THR A 83 1.33 -19.02 -0.36
N HIS A 84 0.12 -18.65 -0.77
CA HIS A 84 -0.16 -17.30 -1.25
C HIS A 84 0.03 -16.27 -0.13
N TYR A 85 0.74 -15.20 -0.43
CA TYR A 85 0.95 -14.12 0.52
C TYR A 85 0.69 -12.77 -0.14
N ILE A 86 -0.33 -12.06 0.36
CA ILE A 86 -0.68 -10.72 -0.12
C ILE A 86 -0.38 -9.72 0.99
N TYR A 87 0.41 -8.72 0.68
CA TYR A 87 0.73 -7.65 1.61
C TYR A 87 0.46 -6.26 1.01
N ALA A 88 0.30 -5.27 1.88
CA ALA A 88 0.18 -3.88 1.49
C ALA A 88 1.20 -3.01 2.23
N VAL A 89 1.74 -2.01 1.54
CA VAL A 89 2.55 -0.94 2.12
C VAL A 89 1.90 0.39 1.80
N MET A 90 1.49 1.09 2.85
CA MET A 90 0.79 2.37 2.78
C MET A 90 1.76 3.51 3.11
N THR A 91 2.00 4.41 2.17
CA THR A 91 2.80 5.61 2.44
C THR A 91 1.91 6.74 2.93
N CYS A 92 2.29 7.39 4.00
CA CYS A 92 1.52 8.48 4.62
C CYS A 92 2.44 9.58 5.16
N GLY A 93 1.92 10.79 5.32
CA GLY A 93 2.59 11.86 6.05
C GLY A 93 2.56 11.59 7.55
N ASP A 94 1.38 11.30 8.09
CA ASP A 94 1.14 11.14 9.52
C ASP A 94 0.57 9.77 9.87
N ASP A 95 -0.69 9.52 9.56
CA ASP A 95 -1.39 8.29 9.91
C ASP A 95 -2.22 7.71 8.75
N THR A 96 -2.63 6.46 8.89
CA THR A 96 -3.34 5.71 7.85
C THR A 96 -4.85 5.62 8.07
N GLY A 97 -5.37 6.09 9.20
CA GLY A 97 -6.74 5.81 9.58
C GLY A 97 -7.01 4.29 9.66
N ARG A 98 -8.08 3.85 9.05
CA ARG A 98 -8.44 2.43 8.91
C ARG A 98 -8.35 1.94 7.45
N THR A 99 -7.38 2.42 6.73
CA THR A 99 -7.13 2.05 5.33
C THR A 99 -6.93 0.54 5.15
N ASP A 100 -6.25 -0.10 6.10
CA ASP A 100 -6.09 -1.55 6.16
C ASP A 100 -7.43 -2.30 6.10
N GLN A 101 -8.42 -1.84 6.85
CA GLN A 101 -9.74 -2.48 6.89
C GLN A 101 -10.51 -2.31 5.58
N LEU A 102 -10.41 -1.12 4.96
CA LEU A 102 -11.04 -0.89 3.66
C LEU A 102 -10.42 -1.77 2.58
N LEU A 103 -9.09 -1.88 2.56
CA LEU A 103 -8.40 -2.75 1.61
C LEU A 103 -8.71 -4.23 1.86
N ARG A 104 -8.71 -4.67 3.13
CA ARG A 104 -9.10 -6.06 3.49
C ARG A 104 -10.47 -6.41 2.96
N ARG A 105 -11.47 -5.54 3.18
CA ARG A 105 -12.84 -5.75 2.68
C ARG A 105 -12.88 -5.82 1.15
N ALA A 106 -12.16 -4.95 0.46
CA ALA A 106 -12.10 -4.95 -0.99
C ALA A 106 -11.50 -6.25 -1.55
N LEU A 107 -10.40 -6.73 -0.96
CA LEU A 107 -9.76 -8.00 -1.34
C LEU A 107 -10.65 -9.20 -1.00
N GLN A 108 -11.25 -9.23 0.20
CA GLN A 108 -12.16 -10.29 0.63
C GLN A 108 -13.39 -10.42 -0.27
N ALA A 109 -13.94 -9.30 -0.74
CA ALA A 109 -15.05 -9.29 -1.70
C ALA A 109 -14.67 -9.96 -3.04
N GLN A 110 -13.37 -10.06 -3.34
CA GLN A 110 -12.84 -10.75 -4.52
C GLN A 110 -12.28 -12.15 -4.20
N GLY A 111 -12.48 -12.65 -2.98
CA GLY A 111 -11.98 -13.95 -2.54
C GLY A 111 -10.46 -14.00 -2.31
N LEU A 112 -9.83 -12.84 -2.04
CA LEU A 112 -8.42 -12.69 -1.69
C LEU A 112 -8.25 -12.28 -0.22
N GLN A 113 -7.17 -12.75 0.42
CA GLN A 113 -6.86 -12.43 1.81
C GLN A 113 -5.63 -11.50 1.89
N LEU A 114 -5.77 -10.37 2.59
CA LEU A 114 -4.63 -9.53 2.95
C LEU A 114 -3.94 -10.10 4.20
N HIS A 115 -2.69 -10.55 4.07
CA HIS A 115 -1.94 -11.22 5.15
C HIS A 115 -1.22 -10.20 6.04
N ALA A 116 -0.63 -9.17 5.45
CA ALA A 116 0.09 -8.15 6.18
C ALA A 116 -0.17 -6.75 5.64
N CYS A 117 -0.11 -5.74 6.51
CA CYS A 117 -0.27 -4.34 6.14
C CYS A 117 0.71 -3.49 6.95
N TYR A 118 1.48 -2.67 6.26
CA TYR A 118 2.53 -1.84 6.84
C TYR A 118 2.32 -0.38 6.47
N ALA A 119 2.56 0.53 7.42
CA ALA A 119 2.64 1.96 7.13
C ALA A 119 4.11 2.40 7.05
N VAL A 120 4.37 3.33 6.13
CA VAL A 120 5.66 4.00 5.98
C VAL A 120 5.42 5.50 6.01
N GLN A 121 5.89 6.17 7.06
CA GLN A 121 5.87 7.62 7.11
C GLN A 121 6.91 8.18 6.16
N MET A 122 6.47 9.06 5.29
CA MET A 122 7.30 9.76 4.32
C MET A 122 6.99 11.26 4.38
N ARG A 123 7.78 12.06 3.67
CA ARG A 123 7.57 13.51 3.61
C ARG A 123 6.13 13.82 3.24
N ASN A 124 5.53 14.76 3.99
CA ASN A 124 4.18 15.20 3.70
C ASN A 124 4.19 16.10 2.47
N THR A 125 3.45 15.70 1.45
CA THR A 125 3.33 16.44 0.18
C THR A 125 1.92 17.01 -0.02
N TYR A 126 1.06 16.91 1.00
CA TYR A 126 -0.32 17.36 0.92
C TYR A 126 -0.47 18.81 1.42
N VAL A 127 -0.84 19.70 0.52
CA VAL A 127 -0.97 21.15 0.79
C VAL A 127 -2.34 21.73 0.36
N CYS A 128 -3.31 20.84 0.10
CA CYS A 128 -4.58 21.26 -0.54
C CYS A 128 -5.67 21.74 0.44
N LEU A 129 -5.47 21.61 1.74
CA LEU A 129 -6.45 22.08 2.75
C LEU A 129 -5.78 23.03 3.76
N PRO A 130 -6.51 24.07 4.23
CA PRO A 130 -6.02 24.93 5.30
C PRO A 130 -5.63 24.11 6.54
N GLY A 131 -4.48 24.39 7.13
CA GLY A 131 -3.94 23.66 8.28
C GLY A 131 -3.12 22.41 7.94
N PHE A 132 -3.05 22.02 6.68
CA PHE A 132 -2.14 20.99 6.19
C PHE A 132 -0.96 21.64 5.48
N ASN A 133 0.22 21.54 6.07
CA ASN A 133 1.47 22.05 5.54
C ASN A 133 2.43 20.91 5.24
N THR A 134 3.47 21.18 4.45
CA THR A 134 4.61 20.30 4.34
C THR A 134 5.30 20.16 5.70
N ASP A 135 6.03 19.07 5.88
CA ASP A 135 6.87 18.89 7.06
C ASP A 135 7.92 19.99 7.15
N ASP A 136 8.37 20.31 8.35
CA ASP A 136 9.57 21.10 8.54
C ASP A 136 10.83 20.28 8.23
N ALA A 137 11.96 20.94 8.03
CA ALA A 137 13.23 20.30 7.64
C ALA A 137 13.68 19.24 8.66
N ALA A 138 13.42 19.43 9.95
CA ALA A 138 13.79 18.46 10.99
C ALA A 138 12.92 17.19 10.90
N THR A 139 11.63 17.36 10.67
CA THR A 139 10.69 16.22 10.46
C THR A 139 10.99 15.46 9.19
N GLU A 140 11.30 16.16 8.08
CA GLU A 140 11.73 15.52 6.83
C GLU A 140 13.00 14.69 7.04
N ALA A 141 14.03 15.26 7.65
CA ALA A 141 15.29 14.56 7.91
C ALA A 141 15.09 13.31 8.78
N ARG A 142 14.23 13.39 9.79
CA ARG A 142 13.88 12.25 10.65
C ARG A 142 13.17 11.14 9.87
N LYS A 143 12.20 11.49 9.02
CA LYS A 143 11.46 10.52 8.19
C LYS A 143 12.39 9.85 7.19
N ASP A 144 13.27 10.61 6.54
CA ASP A 144 14.26 10.09 5.60
C ASP A 144 15.26 9.15 6.28
N ALA A 145 15.77 9.51 7.46
CA ALA A 145 16.67 8.67 8.23
C ALA A 145 16.01 7.34 8.66
N ALA A 146 14.72 7.36 8.99
CA ALA A 146 13.97 6.18 9.39
C ALA A 146 13.60 5.27 8.21
N PHE A 147 13.51 5.81 6.99
CA PHE A 147 12.99 5.11 5.82
C PHE A 147 13.75 3.81 5.52
N SER A 148 15.07 3.85 5.43
CA SER A 148 15.89 2.68 5.08
C SER A 148 15.72 1.53 6.08
N ASN A 149 15.72 1.83 7.37
CA ASN A 149 15.51 0.85 8.43
C ASN A 149 14.09 0.26 8.36
N ARG A 150 13.10 1.11 8.12
CA ARG A 150 11.70 0.69 7.97
C ARG A 150 11.52 -0.24 6.78
N MET A 151 12.10 0.08 5.64
CA MET A 151 12.03 -0.76 4.44
C MET A 151 12.74 -2.10 4.64
N ALA A 152 13.92 -2.11 5.29
CA ALA A 152 14.64 -3.34 5.61
C ALA A 152 13.83 -4.26 6.56
N HIS A 153 13.14 -3.68 7.56
CA HIS A 153 12.25 -4.42 8.46
C HIS A 153 11.08 -5.05 7.67
N ILE A 154 10.38 -4.27 6.86
CA ILE A 154 9.25 -4.74 6.04
C ILE A 154 9.71 -5.84 5.07
N ALA A 155 10.82 -5.64 4.37
CA ALA A 155 11.35 -6.63 3.43
C ALA A 155 11.69 -7.96 4.12
N ARG A 156 12.21 -7.93 5.35
CA ARG A 156 12.48 -9.14 6.15
C ARG A 156 11.19 -9.87 6.48
N SER A 157 10.15 -9.15 6.93
CA SER A 157 8.85 -9.72 7.26
C SER A 157 8.17 -10.34 6.02
N ILE A 158 8.26 -9.66 4.86
CA ILE A 158 7.73 -10.18 3.59
C ILE A 158 8.42 -11.49 3.20
N ARG A 159 9.76 -11.56 3.27
CA ARG A 159 10.49 -12.81 2.96
C ARG A 159 10.12 -13.98 3.87
N GLN A 160 9.70 -13.69 5.10
CA GLN A 160 9.25 -14.71 6.06
C GLN A 160 7.76 -15.00 5.96
N HIS A 161 7.01 -14.33 5.06
CA HIS A 161 5.55 -14.37 5.00
C HIS A 161 4.90 -14.10 6.36
N ALA A 162 5.53 -13.25 7.18
CA ALA A 162 5.07 -12.96 8.53
C ALA A 162 3.82 -12.08 8.52
N PRO A 163 2.83 -12.33 9.37
CA PRO A 163 1.73 -11.41 9.56
C PRO A 163 2.25 -10.11 10.21
N ALA A 164 1.73 -8.96 9.76
CA ALA A 164 2.05 -7.68 10.39
C ALA A 164 1.29 -7.52 11.71
N ALA A 165 1.97 -7.01 12.73
CA ALA A 165 1.30 -6.59 13.96
C ALA A 165 0.41 -5.36 13.70
N ALA A 166 -0.62 -5.17 14.52
CA ALA A 166 -1.53 -4.01 14.38
C ALA A 166 -0.82 -2.65 14.52
N SER A 167 0.28 -2.59 15.27
CA SER A 167 1.13 -1.41 15.41
C SER A 167 1.82 -0.99 14.11
N GLU A 168 1.98 -1.91 13.16
CA GLU A 168 2.61 -1.65 11.87
C GLU A 168 1.76 -0.75 10.94
N GLU A 169 0.47 -0.59 11.27
CA GLU A 169 -0.49 0.13 10.44
C GLU A 169 -0.59 1.63 10.73
N LEU A 170 -0.04 2.14 11.83
CA LEU A 170 -0.02 3.55 12.22
C LEU A 170 -1.39 4.25 12.12
N ARG A 171 -2.43 3.67 12.69
CA ARG A 171 -3.81 4.13 12.51
C ARG A 171 -4.09 5.55 13.01
N GLY A 172 -3.33 6.03 14.00
CA GLY A 172 -3.50 7.34 14.60
C GLY A 172 -4.74 7.48 15.47
N ALA A 173 -4.90 8.66 16.09
CA ALA A 173 -6.08 9.01 16.88
C ALA A 173 -7.30 9.22 15.95
N TRP A 174 -8.51 8.91 16.47
CA TRP A 174 -9.78 9.09 15.75
C TRP A 174 -9.86 8.38 14.40
N ALA A 175 -9.09 7.29 14.22
CA ALA A 175 -8.99 6.55 12.96
C ALA A 175 -10.36 6.15 12.37
N TRP A 176 -11.30 5.75 13.22
CA TRP A 176 -12.66 5.40 12.78
C TRP A 176 -13.39 6.62 12.21
N THR A 177 -13.41 7.73 12.93
CA THR A 177 -14.08 8.97 12.50
C THR A 177 -13.47 9.51 11.21
N LYS A 178 -12.13 9.52 11.11
CA LYS A 178 -11.42 9.96 9.90
C LYS A 178 -11.83 9.12 8.69
N THR A 179 -11.85 7.80 8.81
CA THR A 179 -12.10 6.89 7.69
C THR A 179 -13.57 6.78 7.32
N TYR A 180 -14.48 6.74 8.30
CA TYR A 180 -15.89 6.44 8.02
C TYR A 180 -16.82 7.65 8.05
N VAL A 181 -16.39 8.78 8.61
CA VAL A 181 -17.16 10.02 8.65
C VAL A 181 -16.54 11.09 7.75
N LEU A 182 -15.26 11.44 7.95
CA LEU A 182 -14.64 12.54 7.20
C LEU A 182 -14.30 12.15 5.76
N ARG A 183 -13.79 10.95 5.53
CA ARG A 183 -13.43 10.51 4.17
C ARG A 183 -14.59 10.55 3.16
N PRO A 184 -15.82 10.06 3.46
CA PRO A 184 -16.92 10.14 2.51
C PRO A 184 -17.26 11.56 2.09
N SER A 185 -17.24 12.53 3.04
CA SER A 185 -17.51 13.92 2.73
C SER A 185 -16.42 14.55 1.85
N LEU A 186 -15.15 14.21 2.06
CA LEU A 186 -14.05 14.69 1.23
C LEU A 186 -14.10 14.10 -0.19
N ASN A 187 -14.45 12.82 -0.32
CA ASN A 187 -14.59 12.19 -1.62
C ASN A 187 -15.81 12.69 -2.43
N ALA A 188 -16.84 13.19 -1.75
CA ALA A 188 -18.00 13.77 -2.41
C ALA A 188 -17.76 15.22 -2.90
N ALA A 189 -16.73 15.88 -2.37
CA ALA A 189 -16.34 17.24 -2.72
C ALA A 189 -15.24 17.32 -3.80
N SER A 190 -14.69 16.19 -4.21
CA SER A 190 -13.65 16.04 -5.24
C SER A 190 -14.21 15.46 -6.54
#